data_d68c4675eef664e9cf50e771cd03e955
#
_entry.id   d68c4675eef664e9cf50e771cd03e955
#
_cell.length_a   1.000
_cell.length_b   1.000
_cell.length_c   1.000
_cell.angle_alpha   90.00
_cell.angle_beta   90.00
_cell.angle_gamma   90.00
#
_symmetry.space_group_name_H-M   'P 1'
#
loop_
_entity.id
_entity.type
_entity.pdbx_description
1 polymer ?
#
loop_
_entity_poly.entity_id
_entity_poly.type
_entity_poly.pdbx_seq_one_letter_code
_entity_poly.pdbx_strand_id
1 'polypeptide(L)'
;MNLKNIFESTDFVHASGTKEELQVAEYLKGQCEELGVKAWIEGFRVAMGDIEEAHLYADGSQVKCRVFTCCGSGAAEGELYYMPGIDKVSIAGAKDKIVLMDVGGVGFFTYQDLVKAGAKAILFQYGNVHYPDKDIEQRDLREAVVGEEKKLLCAMINAADAVELVKNGVKNVRLEVAQKEYDGESHNVVAEIPGERDEYIVLSAHYDSTTLSHGAYDNMSGCAGLLGIMEKLRDKKLNYGLRFVFCGSEERGLLGSKAYVKAHEEELEKSALNINLDMIGTYMGKFIACVSAENKLSHYISYMAAEVGFPVSSKTGVYSSDSTPFADKGVPAVSFARIAGGNVAPIHCRYDLMDVMSMEQLEKDIEFLTLFTERFANAVVCPVSREIPEDIKKQLDEYLFRKRKEQ
;
A
#
# COMPACT_ATOMS: atom_id res chain seq x y z
N MET A 1 -7.18 -25.60 -5.16
CA MET A 1 -7.83 -24.59 -4.26
C MET A 1 -8.94 -23.85 -4.99
N ASN A 2 -9.99 -23.41 -4.33
CA ASN A 2 -11.01 -22.57 -4.94
C ASN A 2 -10.70 -21.10 -4.63
N LEU A 3 -10.14 -20.36 -5.59
CA LEU A 3 -9.75 -18.96 -5.42
C LEU A 3 -10.93 -18.07 -5.01
N LYS A 4 -12.15 -18.36 -5.49
CA LYS A 4 -13.35 -17.60 -5.14
C LYS A 4 -13.63 -17.59 -3.63
N ASN A 5 -13.38 -18.71 -2.95
CA ASN A 5 -13.60 -18.83 -1.52
C ASN A 5 -12.72 -17.88 -0.70
N ILE A 6 -11.54 -17.50 -1.23
CA ILE A 6 -10.65 -16.54 -0.54
C ILE A 6 -11.36 -15.20 -0.43
N PHE A 7 -11.89 -14.69 -1.54
CA PHE A 7 -12.62 -13.42 -1.56
C PHE A 7 -13.91 -13.47 -0.73
N GLU A 8 -14.68 -14.56 -0.83
CA GLU A 8 -15.92 -14.74 -0.04
C GLU A 8 -15.64 -14.81 1.47
N SER A 9 -14.48 -15.35 1.87
CA SER A 9 -14.09 -15.46 3.28
C SER A 9 -13.51 -14.16 3.86
N THR A 10 -13.07 -13.23 3.03
CA THR A 10 -12.47 -11.96 3.39
C THR A 10 -13.28 -10.74 2.94
N ASP A 11 -14.56 -10.94 2.58
CA ASP A 11 -15.47 -9.89 2.09
C ASP A 11 -15.96 -8.97 3.23
N PHE A 12 -15.01 -8.32 3.88
CA PHE A 12 -15.24 -7.32 4.92
C PHE A 12 -14.03 -6.39 5.05
N VAL A 13 -14.22 -5.22 5.64
CA VAL A 13 -13.12 -4.28 5.92
C VAL A 13 -12.17 -4.89 6.95
N HIS A 14 -10.89 -4.98 6.62
CA HIS A 14 -9.83 -5.53 7.46
C HIS A 14 -8.62 -4.58 7.51
N ALA A 15 -8.91 -3.37 7.99
CA ALA A 15 -7.92 -2.31 8.05
C ALA A 15 -6.81 -2.59 9.09
N SER A 16 -5.63 -2.05 8.82
CA SER A 16 -4.42 -2.16 9.63
C SER A 16 -4.66 -2.01 11.14
N GLY A 17 -4.14 -2.93 11.94
CA GLY A 17 -4.16 -2.92 13.40
C GLY A 17 -5.53 -3.27 14.02
N THR A 18 -6.49 -3.73 13.22
CA THR A 18 -7.81 -4.16 13.70
C THR A 18 -7.86 -5.67 13.98
N LYS A 19 -8.87 -6.10 14.72
CA LYS A 19 -9.13 -7.54 14.93
C LYS A 19 -9.53 -8.25 13.62
N GLU A 20 -10.13 -7.52 12.69
CA GLU A 20 -10.50 -8.00 11.37
C GLU A 20 -9.25 -8.26 10.52
N GLU A 21 -8.21 -7.41 10.61
CA GLU A 21 -6.90 -7.67 9.99
C GLU A 21 -6.29 -8.97 10.53
N LEU A 22 -6.26 -9.16 11.85
CA LEU A 22 -5.75 -10.40 12.46
C LEU A 22 -6.56 -11.63 12.03
N GLN A 23 -7.89 -11.51 11.91
CA GLN A 23 -8.75 -12.58 11.41
C GLN A 23 -8.35 -13.01 9.98
N VAL A 24 -8.03 -12.07 9.10
CA VAL A 24 -7.53 -12.37 7.75
C VAL A 24 -6.14 -13.01 7.81
N ALA A 25 -5.25 -12.54 8.69
CA ALA A 25 -3.94 -13.17 8.89
C ALA A 25 -4.06 -14.64 9.33
N GLU A 26 -4.94 -14.94 10.29
CA GLU A 26 -5.22 -16.30 10.75
C GLU A 26 -5.81 -17.16 9.63
N TYR A 27 -6.72 -16.60 8.83
CA TYR A 27 -7.29 -17.26 7.67
C TYR A 27 -6.21 -17.62 6.64
N LEU A 28 -5.36 -16.67 6.24
CA LEU A 28 -4.27 -16.89 5.28
C LEU A 28 -3.26 -17.93 5.78
N LYS A 29 -2.89 -17.86 7.06
CA LYS A 29 -2.07 -18.90 7.69
C LYS A 29 -2.72 -20.28 7.57
N GLY A 30 -4.02 -20.39 7.90
CA GLY A 30 -4.78 -21.62 7.76
C GLY A 30 -4.79 -22.16 6.33
N GLN A 31 -4.94 -21.28 5.31
CA GLN A 31 -4.88 -21.69 3.90
C GLN A 31 -3.50 -22.25 3.51
N CYS A 32 -2.41 -21.66 4.00
CA CYS A 32 -1.08 -22.20 3.79
C CYS A 32 -0.92 -23.59 4.42
N GLU A 33 -1.42 -23.78 5.64
CA GLU A 33 -1.36 -25.05 6.36
C GLU A 33 -2.24 -26.14 5.71
N GLU A 34 -3.40 -25.79 5.17
CA GLU A 34 -4.24 -26.71 4.37
C GLU A 34 -3.54 -27.18 3.09
N LEU A 35 -2.69 -26.33 2.51
CA LEU A 35 -1.81 -26.71 1.41
C LEU A 35 -0.62 -27.56 1.85
N GLY A 36 -0.46 -27.87 3.14
CA GLY A 36 0.66 -28.61 3.69
C GLY A 36 1.97 -27.81 3.80
N VAL A 37 1.88 -26.50 3.71
CA VAL A 37 3.04 -25.59 3.80
C VAL A 37 3.11 -25.02 5.21
N LYS A 38 4.31 -25.06 5.82
CA LYS A 38 4.54 -24.48 7.15
C LYS A 38 4.33 -22.96 7.10
N ALA A 39 3.49 -22.44 8.00
CA ALA A 39 3.23 -21.03 8.10
C ALA A 39 3.18 -20.55 9.56
N TRP A 40 3.50 -19.26 9.78
CA TRP A 40 3.43 -18.60 11.09
C TRP A 40 3.09 -17.13 10.95
N ILE A 41 2.70 -16.51 12.07
CA ILE A 41 2.37 -15.09 12.15
C ILE A 41 3.50 -14.37 12.90
N GLU A 42 3.90 -13.20 12.41
CA GLU A 42 4.89 -12.30 12.99
C GLU A 42 4.23 -10.96 13.32
N GLY A 43 4.13 -10.62 14.61
CA GLY A 43 3.57 -9.34 15.05
C GLY A 43 4.57 -8.20 14.95
N PHE A 44 4.06 -6.99 14.70
CA PHE A 44 4.85 -5.77 14.74
C PHE A 44 4.02 -4.58 15.21
N ARG A 45 4.70 -3.58 15.79
CA ARG A 45 4.07 -2.36 16.31
C ARG A 45 3.49 -1.50 15.18
N VAL A 46 2.28 -0.99 15.40
CA VAL A 46 1.67 0.09 14.61
C VAL A 46 1.14 1.19 15.52
N ALA A 47 1.33 2.46 15.16
CA ALA A 47 0.73 3.57 15.91
C ALA A 47 -0.78 3.61 15.63
N MET A 48 -1.60 3.65 16.66
CA MET A 48 -3.05 3.62 16.57
C MET A 48 -3.67 4.82 17.30
N GLY A 49 -4.92 5.14 16.97
CA GLY A 49 -5.65 6.21 17.65
C GLY A 49 -7.15 5.96 17.64
N ASP A 50 -7.75 6.08 18.80
CA ASP A 50 -9.21 6.04 18.98
C ASP A 50 -9.74 7.46 19.03
N ILE A 51 -10.60 7.83 18.08
CA ILE A 51 -11.23 9.14 18.04
C ILE A 51 -12.38 9.18 19.05
N GLU A 52 -12.27 10.06 20.03
CA GLU A 52 -13.30 10.29 21.04
C GLU A 52 -14.28 11.38 20.59
N GLU A 53 -13.74 12.49 20.05
CA GLU A 53 -14.54 13.60 19.50
C GLU A 53 -13.87 14.19 18.28
N ALA A 54 -14.69 14.57 17.27
CA ALA A 54 -14.22 15.22 16.04
C ALA A 54 -15.31 16.18 15.53
N HIS A 55 -14.98 17.48 15.47
CA HIS A 55 -15.90 18.50 15.00
C HIS A 55 -15.19 19.45 14.04
N LEU A 56 -15.81 19.69 12.89
CA LEU A 56 -15.38 20.68 11.92
C LEU A 56 -16.52 21.70 11.72
N TYR A 57 -16.23 22.98 11.91
CA TYR A 57 -17.15 24.08 11.67
C TYR A 57 -16.64 24.99 10.57
N ALA A 58 -17.49 25.41 9.67
CA ALA A 58 -17.23 26.34 8.58
C ALA A 58 -18.23 27.50 8.68
N ASP A 59 -17.76 28.73 8.95
CA ASP A 59 -18.59 29.92 9.25
C ASP A 59 -19.74 29.61 10.22
N GLY A 60 -19.45 28.81 11.27
CA GLY A 60 -20.36 28.40 12.32
C GLY A 60 -21.27 27.20 11.98
N SER A 61 -21.27 26.71 10.76
CA SER A 61 -22.03 25.51 10.35
C SER A 61 -21.16 24.28 10.47
N GLN A 62 -21.71 23.19 11.03
CA GLN A 62 -20.99 21.92 11.15
C GLN A 62 -20.85 21.23 9.79
N VAL A 63 -19.65 20.75 9.48
CA VAL A 63 -19.31 19.97 8.28
C VAL A 63 -18.95 18.57 8.70
N LYS A 64 -19.46 17.56 7.99
CA LYS A 64 -19.10 16.16 8.24
C LYS A 64 -17.62 15.95 7.91
N CYS A 65 -16.86 15.40 8.84
CA CYS A 65 -15.46 15.08 8.66
C CYS A 65 -15.09 13.76 9.34
N ARG A 66 -13.91 13.22 8.98
CA ARG A 66 -13.18 12.22 9.76
C ARG A 66 -11.78 12.76 10.02
N VAL A 67 -11.43 12.93 11.28
CA VAL A 67 -10.10 13.38 11.66
C VAL A 67 -9.10 12.24 11.48
N PHE A 68 -7.87 12.57 11.15
CA PHE A 68 -6.82 11.56 11.05
C PHE A 68 -6.49 11.02 12.45
N THR A 69 -6.40 9.70 12.57
CA THR A 69 -5.81 9.12 13.77
C THR A 69 -4.34 9.53 13.87
N CYS A 70 -3.80 9.55 15.06
CA CYS A 70 -2.40 9.93 15.35
C CYS A 70 -2.02 11.38 14.98
N CYS A 71 -2.98 12.27 14.73
CA CYS A 71 -2.68 13.68 14.44
C CYS A 71 -2.64 14.59 15.69
N GLY A 72 -2.78 14.00 16.88
CA GLY A 72 -2.85 14.73 18.13
C GLY A 72 -4.27 15.17 18.51
N SER A 73 -4.42 15.77 19.68
CA SER A 73 -5.67 16.35 20.18
C SER A 73 -5.53 17.87 20.35
N GLY A 74 -6.65 18.58 20.26
CA GLY A 74 -6.69 20.04 20.43
C GLY A 74 -7.72 20.70 19.53
N ALA A 75 -7.57 22.02 19.37
CA ALA A 75 -8.39 22.82 18.49
C ALA A 75 -7.51 23.74 17.62
N ALA A 76 -7.89 23.89 16.37
CA ALA A 76 -7.28 24.85 15.44
C ALA A 76 -8.40 25.70 14.81
N GLU A 77 -8.21 27.02 14.79
CA GLU A 77 -9.14 27.96 14.19
C GLU A 77 -8.39 28.94 13.30
N GLY A 78 -8.94 29.23 12.13
CA GLY A 78 -8.30 30.14 11.17
C GLY A 78 -9.09 30.33 9.90
N GLU A 79 -8.56 31.19 9.04
CA GLU A 79 -9.10 31.39 7.70
C GLU A 79 -8.89 30.12 6.86
N LEU A 80 -9.91 29.72 6.09
CA LEU A 80 -9.79 28.65 5.12
C LEU A 80 -8.92 29.08 3.95
N TYR A 81 -7.90 28.29 3.64
CA TYR A 81 -7.05 28.49 2.47
C TYR A 81 -7.08 27.25 1.57
N TYR A 82 -7.78 27.34 0.44
CA TYR A 82 -7.63 26.32 -0.61
C TYR A 82 -6.25 26.49 -1.24
N MET A 83 -5.41 25.46 -1.07
CA MET A 83 -4.03 25.45 -1.58
C MET A 83 -4.00 24.72 -2.93
N PRO A 84 -3.82 25.45 -4.05
CA PRO A 84 -3.95 24.88 -5.40
C PRO A 84 -2.75 24.04 -5.84
N GLY A 85 -1.65 24.06 -5.11
CA GLY A 85 -0.43 23.33 -5.43
C GLY A 85 0.54 23.25 -4.26
N ILE A 86 1.67 22.60 -4.48
CA ILE A 86 2.72 22.40 -3.47
C ILE A 86 3.98 23.24 -3.77
N ASP A 87 3.87 24.23 -4.65
CA ASP A 87 4.93 25.17 -4.95
C ASP A 87 5.15 26.18 -3.80
N LYS A 88 6.27 26.90 -3.86
CA LYS A 88 6.68 27.82 -2.80
C LYS A 88 5.65 28.94 -2.53
N VAL A 89 4.91 29.40 -3.55
CA VAL A 89 3.92 30.46 -3.41
C VAL A 89 2.70 29.93 -2.67
N SER A 90 2.21 28.76 -3.10
CA SER A 90 1.10 28.07 -2.44
C SER A 90 1.41 27.73 -0.97
N ILE A 91 2.59 27.22 -0.67
CA ILE A 91 3.03 26.93 0.70
C ILE A 91 3.12 28.21 1.54
N ALA A 92 3.65 29.32 1.00
CA ALA A 92 3.73 30.58 1.72
C ALA A 92 2.34 31.15 2.10
N GLY A 93 1.31 30.86 1.30
CA GLY A 93 -0.08 31.24 1.56
C GLY A 93 -0.70 30.52 2.77
N ALA A 94 -0.12 29.45 3.26
CA ALA A 94 -0.60 28.62 4.36
C ALA A 94 -0.43 29.25 5.76
N LYS A 95 0.35 30.34 5.87
CA LYS A 95 0.69 30.96 7.16
C LYS A 95 -0.57 31.38 7.93
N ASP A 96 -0.66 30.90 9.17
CA ASP A 96 -1.77 31.17 10.12
C ASP A 96 -3.16 30.70 9.66
N LYS A 97 -3.23 29.82 8.64
CA LYS A 97 -4.48 29.36 8.02
C LYS A 97 -4.74 27.88 8.23
N ILE A 98 -5.98 27.46 8.01
CA ILE A 98 -6.37 26.07 7.83
C ILE A 98 -6.35 25.78 6.34
N VAL A 99 -5.47 24.85 5.96
CA VAL A 99 -5.20 24.53 4.56
C VAL A 99 -6.16 23.46 4.07
N LEU A 100 -6.85 23.70 2.96
CA LEU A 100 -7.60 22.68 2.24
C LEU A 100 -6.82 22.25 1.00
N MET A 101 -6.50 20.96 0.92
CA MET A 101 -5.82 20.34 -0.21
C MET A 101 -6.79 19.48 -1.02
N ASP A 102 -6.67 19.48 -2.34
CA ASP A 102 -7.48 18.64 -3.22
C ASP A 102 -6.84 17.26 -3.48
N VAL A 103 -6.29 16.67 -2.42
CA VAL A 103 -5.67 15.34 -2.39
C VAL A 103 -6.07 14.62 -1.10
N GLY A 104 -5.98 13.31 -1.11
CA GLY A 104 -6.34 12.47 0.06
C GLY A 104 -5.25 12.37 1.12
N GLY A 105 -4.11 13.01 0.97
CA GLY A 105 -3.01 12.95 1.93
C GLY A 105 -1.86 13.86 1.56
N VAL A 106 -0.85 13.91 2.42
CA VAL A 106 0.33 14.76 2.25
C VAL A 106 1.61 13.93 2.37
N GLY A 107 2.57 14.18 1.49
CA GLY A 107 3.90 13.60 1.59
C GLY A 107 4.80 14.33 2.60
N PHE A 108 5.84 13.65 3.06
CA PHE A 108 6.78 14.14 4.08
C PHE A 108 7.23 15.59 3.85
N PHE A 109 7.83 15.90 2.71
CA PHE A 109 8.39 17.24 2.46
C PHE A 109 7.33 18.35 2.43
N THR A 110 6.16 18.09 1.86
CA THR A 110 5.06 19.06 1.85
C THR A 110 4.53 19.30 3.26
N TYR A 111 4.42 18.24 4.08
CA TYR A 111 4.02 18.37 5.47
C TYR A 111 5.02 19.24 6.26
N GLN A 112 6.32 18.96 6.12
CA GLN A 112 7.39 19.74 6.75
C GLN A 112 7.33 21.22 6.34
N ASP A 113 7.11 21.48 5.05
CA ASP A 113 7.01 22.84 4.53
C ASP A 113 5.78 23.57 5.09
N LEU A 114 4.62 22.89 5.22
CA LEU A 114 3.41 23.46 5.82
C LEU A 114 3.58 23.78 7.31
N VAL A 115 4.24 22.88 8.07
CA VAL A 115 4.56 23.13 9.47
C VAL A 115 5.46 24.37 9.61
N LYS A 116 6.52 24.46 8.80
CA LYS A 116 7.46 25.60 8.79
C LYS A 116 6.81 26.89 8.32
N ALA A 117 5.89 26.83 7.39
CA ALA A 117 5.10 27.98 6.95
C ALA A 117 4.12 28.49 8.01
N GLY A 118 3.82 27.70 9.04
CA GLY A 118 2.92 28.07 10.12
C GLY A 118 1.45 27.74 9.84
N ALA A 119 1.17 26.73 9.03
CA ALA A 119 -0.19 26.19 8.89
C ALA A 119 -0.75 25.75 10.25
N LYS A 120 -2.04 25.99 10.50
CA LYS A 120 -2.70 25.65 11.76
C LYS A 120 -3.27 24.24 11.79
N ALA A 121 -3.86 23.80 10.66
CA ALA A 121 -4.40 22.47 10.43
C ALA A 121 -4.47 22.20 8.93
N ILE A 122 -4.71 20.94 8.57
CA ILE A 122 -4.84 20.51 7.18
C ILE A 122 -6.16 19.76 6.99
N LEU A 123 -6.92 20.17 5.99
CA LEU A 123 -8.10 19.47 5.50
C LEU A 123 -7.76 18.81 4.17
N PHE A 124 -8.21 17.59 4.00
CA PHE A 124 -8.07 16.82 2.77
C PHE A 124 -9.45 16.49 2.21
N GLN A 125 -9.54 16.31 0.92
CA GLN A 125 -10.78 15.84 0.29
C GLN A 125 -10.68 14.34 -0.05
N TYR A 126 -11.84 13.66 -0.02
CA TYR A 126 -11.98 12.25 -0.37
C TYR A 126 -13.20 12.03 -1.26
N GLY A 127 -13.06 11.07 -2.16
CA GLY A 127 -14.14 10.62 -3.04
C GLY A 127 -14.26 11.44 -4.31
N ASN A 128 -15.43 11.36 -4.92
CA ASN A 128 -15.72 12.03 -6.19
C ASN A 128 -17.07 12.77 -6.06
N VAL A 129 -17.13 14.00 -6.58
CA VAL A 129 -18.36 14.83 -6.54
C VAL A 129 -19.57 14.19 -7.23
N HIS A 130 -19.34 13.22 -8.11
CA HIS A 130 -20.39 12.51 -8.83
C HIS A 130 -20.83 11.21 -8.16
N TYR A 131 -20.17 10.77 -7.09
CA TYR A 131 -20.62 9.59 -6.37
C TYR A 131 -21.83 9.91 -5.51
N PRO A 132 -22.83 9.01 -5.48
CA PRO A 132 -24.04 9.22 -4.67
C PRO A 132 -23.75 9.21 -3.18
N ASP A 133 -22.69 8.50 -2.79
CA ASP A 133 -22.26 8.35 -1.41
C ASP A 133 -21.32 9.48 -1.01
N LYS A 134 -21.61 10.08 0.13
CA LYS A 134 -20.73 11.06 0.76
C LYS A 134 -19.83 10.39 1.79
N ASP A 135 -19.13 9.36 1.36
CA ASP A 135 -18.17 8.65 2.19
C ASP A 135 -16.97 9.52 2.51
N ILE A 136 -16.38 9.24 3.65
CA ILE A 136 -15.13 9.84 4.09
C ILE A 136 -14.30 8.71 4.69
N GLU A 137 -13.13 8.47 4.09
CA GLU A 137 -12.19 7.47 4.59
C GLU A 137 -11.57 7.90 5.93
N GLN A 138 -11.34 6.96 6.83
CA GLN A 138 -10.54 7.20 8.02
C GLN A 138 -9.07 6.96 7.68
N ARG A 139 -8.24 7.99 7.82
CA ARG A 139 -6.79 7.89 7.62
C ARG A 139 -6.01 8.17 8.90
N ASP A 140 -4.73 7.87 8.87
CA ASP A 140 -3.78 8.20 9.92
C ASP A 140 -2.77 9.26 9.47
N LEU A 141 -2.28 10.03 10.42
CA LEU A 141 -1.13 10.87 10.21
C LEU A 141 0.13 10.03 10.50
N ARG A 142 0.74 9.51 9.44
CA ARG A 142 1.87 8.57 9.52
C ARG A 142 3.08 9.18 10.22
N GLU A 143 3.68 8.44 11.16
CA GLU A 143 4.90 8.88 11.87
C GLU A 143 6.01 9.26 10.89
N ALA A 144 6.16 8.52 9.77
CA ALA A 144 7.13 8.83 8.73
C ALA A 144 6.88 10.18 8.01
N VAL A 145 5.65 10.70 8.02
CA VAL A 145 5.31 12.02 7.46
C VAL A 145 5.59 13.13 8.46
N VAL A 146 5.29 12.89 9.74
CA VAL A 146 5.54 13.87 10.80
C VAL A 146 7.04 14.06 11.04
N GLY A 147 7.82 12.98 11.10
CA GLY A 147 9.23 13.03 11.46
C GLY A 147 9.44 13.66 12.81
N GLU A 148 10.33 14.67 12.90
CA GLU A 148 10.64 15.40 14.14
C GLU A 148 9.78 16.66 14.34
N GLU A 149 8.90 16.98 13.40
CA GLU A 149 8.08 18.19 13.47
C GLU A 149 6.86 18.01 14.41
N LYS A 150 6.22 19.12 14.75
CA LYS A 150 4.96 19.08 15.49
C LYS A 150 3.84 18.43 14.65
N LYS A 151 2.93 17.75 15.30
CA LYS A 151 1.70 17.28 14.69
C LYS A 151 0.78 18.45 14.37
N LEU A 152 0.23 18.47 13.17
CA LEU A 152 -0.89 19.32 12.77
C LEU A 152 -2.18 18.51 12.83
N LEU A 153 -3.25 19.12 13.34
CA LEU A 153 -4.56 18.50 13.24
C LEU A 153 -4.93 18.31 11.77
N CYS A 154 -5.35 17.11 11.42
CA CYS A 154 -5.70 16.72 10.05
C CYS A 154 -7.10 16.14 10.00
N ALA A 155 -7.89 16.53 9.01
CA ALA A 155 -9.21 15.94 8.79
C ALA A 155 -9.49 15.74 7.30
N MET A 156 -10.28 14.72 7.03
CA MET A 156 -10.82 14.39 5.72
C MET A 156 -12.27 14.88 5.64
N ILE A 157 -12.64 15.49 4.53
CA ILE A 157 -14.01 15.85 4.19
C ILE A 157 -14.38 15.26 2.83
N ASN A 158 -15.68 15.12 2.55
CA ASN A 158 -16.08 14.65 1.23
C ASN A 158 -15.77 15.69 0.15
N ALA A 159 -15.39 15.25 -1.04
CA ALA A 159 -15.05 16.11 -2.17
C ALA A 159 -16.17 17.11 -2.53
N ALA A 160 -17.44 16.69 -2.46
CA ALA A 160 -18.58 17.58 -2.72
C ALA A 160 -18.66 18.68 -1.66
N ASP A 161 -18.45 18.36 -0.40
CA ASP A 161 -18.46 19.35 0.68
C ASP A 161 -17.24 20.29 0.57
N ALA A 162 -16.04 19.79 0.19
CA ALA A 162 -14.88 20.64 -0.08
C ALA A 162 -15.16 21.68 -1.19
N VAL A 163 -15.76 21.25 -2.29
CA VAL A 163 -16.16 22.15 -3.38
C VAL A 163 -17.15 23.22 -2.90
N GLU A 164 -18.15 22.83 -2.09
CA GLU A 164 -19.13 23.79 -1.55
C GLU A 164 -18.49 24.82 -0.60
N LEU A 165 -17.54 24.42 0.24
CA LEU A 165 -16.79 25.37 1.09
C LEU A 165 -16.08 26.45 0.25
N VAL A 166 -15.39 26.04 -0.80
CA VAL A 166 -14.65 26.96 -1.67
C VAL A 166 -15.61 27.83 -2.49
N LYS A 167 -16.63 27.24 -3.09
CA LYS A 167 -17.65 27.93 -3.91
C LYS A 167 -18.41 29.00 -3.11
N ASN A 168 -18.76 28.71 -1.87
CA ASN A 168 -19.47 29.63 -0.99
C ASN A 168 -18.55 30.67 -0.33
N GLY A 169 -17.25 30.62 -0.59
CA GLY A 169 -16.29 31.59 -0.07
C GLY A 169 -16.17 31.55 1.45
N VAL A 170 -16.29 30.37 2.05
CA VAL A 170 -16.13 30.18 3.50
C VAL A 170 -14.84 30.80 3.97
N LYS A 171 -14.91 31.57 5.09
CA LYS A 171 -13.77 32.32 5.62
C LYS A 171 -13.19 31.67 6.86
N ASN A 172 -14.01 31.31 7.84
CA ASN A 172 -13.53 30.83 9.13
C ASN A 172 -13.82 29.34 9.28
N VAL A 173 -12.77 28.61 9.64
CA VAL A 173 -12.86 27.16 9.91
C VAL A 173 -12.32 26.92 11.30
N ARG A 174 -12.98 26.00 12.04
CA ARG A 174 -12.54 25.51 13.34
C ARG A 174 -12.61 23.98 13.33
N LEU A 175 -11.47 23.35 13.60
CA LEU A 175 -11.33 21.90 13.75
C LEU A 175 -11.02 21.56 15.21
N GLU A 176 -11.81 20.69 15.80
CA GLU A 176 -11.66 20.18 17.16
C GLU A 176 -11.47 18.67 17.12
N VAL A 177 -10.46 18.17 17.85
CA VAL A 177 -10.09 16.76 17.88
C VAL A 177 -9.80 16.35 19.31
N ALA A 178 -10.45 15.28 19.76
CA ALA A 178 -10.05 14.53 20.95
C ALA A 178 -9.82 13.08 20.54
N GLN A 179 -8.64 12.56 20.83
CA GLN A 179 -8.28 11.17 20.53
C GLN A 179 -7.29 10.63 21.55
N LYS A 180 -7.32 9.32 21.72
CA LYS A 180 -6.34 8.57 22.50
C LYS A 180 -5.41 7.84 21.54
N GLU A 181 -4.15 8.21 21.53
CA GLU A 181 -3.10 7.53 20.74
C GLU A 181 -2.47 6.41 21.58
N TYR A 182 -2.15 5.29 20.93
CA TYR A 182 -1.52 4.13 21.57
C TYR A 182 -0.74 3.28 20.56
N ASP A 183 0.09 2.39 21.10
CA ASP A 183 0.77 1.37 20.30
C ASP A 183 -0.16 0.16 20.15
N GLY A 184 -0.55 -0.11 18.92
CA GLY A 184 -1.27 -1.32 18.51
C GLY A 184 -0.33 -2.33 17.88
N GLU A 185 -0.90 -3.41 17.36
CA GLU A 185 -0.17 -4.49 16.71
C GLU A 185 -0.82 -4.82 15.37
N SER A 186 0.01 -5.06 14.37
CA SER A 186 -0.34 -5.65 13.08
C SER A 186 0.56 -6.85 12.82
N HIS A 187 0.30 -7.61 11.76
CA HIS A 187 0.92 -8.93 11.58
C HIS A 187 1.31 -9.17 10.14
N ASN A 188 2.43 -9.89 9.94
CA ASN A 188 2.74 -10.55 8.69
C ASN A 188 2.43 -12.05 8.83
N VAL A 189 1.99 -12.68 7.75
CA VAL A 189 1.95 -14.15 7.66
C VAL A 189 3.09 -14.60 6.79
N VAL A 190 3.91 -15.51 7.31
CA VAL A 190 5.07 -16.05 6.59
C VAL A 190 4.86 -17.54 6.36
N ALA A 191 5.16 -18.02 5.15
CA ALA A 191 5.11 -19.44 4.82
C ALA A 191 6.33 -19.83 3.98
N GLU A 192 6.77 -21.09 4.08
CA GLU A 192 8.00 -21.56 3.41
C GLU A 192 7.82 -22.89 2.69
N ILE A 193 8.33 -22.93 1.46
CA ILE A 193 8.63 -24.17 0.72
C ILE A 193 10.14 -24.28 0.64
N PRO A 194 10.76 -25.33 1.22
CA PRO A 194 12.22 -25.50 1.23
C PRO A 194 12.77 -25.76 -0.18
N GLY A 195 13.96 -25.26 -0.46
CA GLY A 195 14.74 -25.57 -1.66
C GLY A 195 15.92 -26.51 -1.34
N GLU A 196 16.69 -26.89 -2.35
CA GLU A 196 17.94 -27.65 -2.18
C GLU A 196 19.08 -26.76 -1.64
N ARG A 197 18.98 -25.44 -1.82
CA ARG A 197 19.93 -24.43 -1.38
C ARG A 197 19.43 -23.72 -0.13
N ASP A 198 20.36 -23.13 0.61
CA ASP A 198 20.08 -22.22 1.72
C ASP A 198 19.84 -20.77 1.21
N GLU A 199 19.27 -20.65 0.02
CA GLU A 199 18.86 -19.38 -0.61
C GLU A 199 17.42 -19.49 -1.01
N TYR A 200 16.71 -18.35 -1.06
CA TYR A 200 15.28 -18.36 -1.36
C TYR A 200 14.85 -17.14 -2.21
N ILE A 201 13.69 -17.28 -2.82
CA ILE A 201 12.96 -16.22 -3.47
C ILE A 201 11.82 -15.82 -2.54
N VAL A 202 11.67 -14.52 -2.29
CA VAL A 202 10.56 -13.99 -1.50
C VAL A 202 9.42 -13.63 -2.44
N LEU A 203 8.20 -14.11 -2.14
CA LEU A 203 6.98 -13.66 -2.78
C LEU A 203 6.18 -12.85 -1.76
N SER A 204 5.74 -11.65 -2.12
CA SER A 204 5.01 -10.75 -1.21
C SER A 204 3.71 -10.23 -1.81
N ALA A 205 2.73 -9.98 -0.96
CA ALA A 205 1.49 -9.27 -1.24
C ALA A 205 0.93 -8.76 0.09
N HIS A 206 0.31 -7.60 0.13
CA HIS A 206 -0.38 -7.17 1.35
C HIS A 206 -1.79 -7.73 1.41
N TYR A 207 -2.33 -7.81 2.63
CA TYR A 207 -3.67 -8.30 2.87
C TYR A 207 -4.55 -7.33 3.65
N ASP A 208 -3.97 -6.25 4.20
CA ASP A 208 -4.78 -5.20 4.83
C ASP A 208 -5.52 -4.37 3.79
N SER A 209 -6.67 -3.84 4.18
CA SER A 209 -7.47 -2.93 3.37
C SER A 209 -7.51 -1.53 3.98
N THR A 210 -7.95 -0.53 3.20
CA THR A 210 -8.32 0.76 3.77
C THR A 210 -9.65 0.68 4.54
N THR A 211 -10.00 1.72 5.30
CA THR A 211 -11.14 1.69 6.23
C THR A 211 -12.53 1.71 5.59
N LEU A 212 -12.60 1.77 4.26
CA LEU A 212 -13.84 1.67 3.49
C LEU A 212 -13.83 0.54 2.47
N SER A 213 -12.67 -0.02 2.18
CA SER A 213 -12.48 -1.07 1.19
C SER A 213 -12.59 -2.45 1.82
N HIS A 214 -13.17 -3.40 1.08
CA HIS A 214 -13.03 -4.83 1.38
C HIS A 214 -11.74 -5.41 0.80
N GLY A 215 -10.99 -4.63 0.00
CA GLY A 215 -9.69 -5.01 -0.51
C GLY A 215 -9.69 -6.20 -1.46
N ALA A 216 -10.77 -6.43 -2.21
CA ALA A 216 -10.84 -7.59 -3.10
C ALA A 216 -9.79 -7.50 -4.21
N TYR A 217 -9.71 -6.36 -4.89
CA TYR A 217 -8.69 -6.09 -5.88
C TYR A 217 -7.40 -5.60 -5.23
N ASP A 218 -7.48 -4.70 -4.27
CA ASP A 218 -6.37 -4.09 -3.53
C ASP A 218 -6.39 -4.49 -2.03
N ASN A 219 -5.79 -5.66 -1.57
CA ASN A 219 -5.00 -6.54 -2.43
C ASN A 219 -5.17 -8.04 -2.07
N MET A 220 -6.38 -8.49 -1.73
CA MET A 220 -6.66 -9.92 -1.59
C MET A 220 -6.42 -10.68 -2.90
N SER A 221 -6.43 -9.97 -4.05
CA SER A 221 -6.06 -10.54 -5.33
C SER A 221 -4.61 -11.01 -5.38
N GLY A 222 -3.68 -10.23 -4.85
CA GLY A 222 -2.27 -10.61 -4.69
C GLY A 222 -2.11 -11.78 -3.73
N CYS A 223 -2.84 -11.77 -2.60
CA CYS A 223 -2.84 -12.90 -1.65
C CYS A 223 -3.35 -14.20 -2.29
N ALA A 224 -4.42 -14.14 -3.06
CA ALA A 224 -4.92 -15.26 -3.85
C ALA A 224 -3.87 -15.73 -4.88
N GLY A 225 -3.13 -14.77 -5.46
CA GLY A 225 -2.00 -15.05 -6.35
C GLY A 225 -0.90 -15.84 -5.65
N LEU A 226 -0.49 -15.42 -4.46
CA LEU A 226 0.54 -16.13 -3.66
C LEU A 226 0.09 -17.56 -3.32
N LEU A 227 -1.15 -17.73 -2.85
CA LEU A 227 -1.71 -19.06 -2.53
C LEU A 227 -1.80 -19.96 -3.78
N GLY A 228 -2.18 -19.38 -4.94
CA GLY A 228 -2.24 -20.12 -6.20
C GLY A 228 -0.85 -20.57 -6.69
N ILE A 229 0.18 -19.74 -6.55
CA ILE A 229 1.58 -20.10 -6.85
C ILE A 229 2.05 -21.18 -5.87
N MET A 230 1.76 -21.02 -4.58
CA MET A 230 2.09 -22.00 -3.53
C MET A 230 1.49 -23.37 -3.84
N GLU A 231 0.21 -23.44 -4.18
CA GLU A 231 -0.47 -24.71 -4.55
C GLU A 231 0.23 -25.42 -5.72
N LYS A 232 0.66 -24.67 -6.73
CA LYS A 232 1.30 -25.23 -7.94
C LYS A 232 2.76 -25.65 -7.70
N LEU A 233 3.46 -25.07 -6.74
CA LEU A 233 4.89 -25.28 -6.52
C LEU A 233 5.23 -26.10 -5.27
N ARG A 234 4.32 -26.31 -4.32
CA ARG A 234 4.58 -26.98 -3.03
C ARG A 234 5.18 -28.38 -3.14
N ASP A 235 4.82 -29.14 -4.17
CA ASP A 235 5.28 -30.52 -4.40
C ASP A 235 6.44 -30.58 -5.41
N LYS A 236 6.92 -29.44 -5.89
CA LYS A 236 8.02 -29.36 -6.83
C LYS A 236 9.36 -29.43 -6.11
N LYS A 237 10.33 -30.07 -6.76
CA LYS A 237 11.73 -30.02 -6.34
C LYS A 237 12.32 -28.72 -6.85
N LEU A 238 12.73 -27.83 -5.93
CA LEU A 238 13.23 -26.48 -6.23
C LEU A 238 14.70 -26.35 -5.79
N ASN A 239 15.51 -25.63 -6.57
CA ASN A 239 16.87 -25.28 -6.18
C ASN A 239 16.86 -24.19 -5.09
N TYR A 240 16.14 -23.09 -5.31
CA TYR A 240 15.91 -22.03 -4.32
C TYR A 240 14.62 -22.30 -3.57
N GLY A 241 14.63 -22.11 -2.24
CA GLY A 241 13.38 -22.14 -1.46
C GLY A 241 12.46 -20.98 -1.85
N LEU A 242 11.18 -21.11 -1.53
CA LEU A 242 10.21 -20.03 -1.66
C LEU A 242 9.74 -19.60 -0.28
N ARG A 243 9.78 -18.29 -0.03
CA ARG A 243 9.25 -17.68 1.19
C ARG A 243 8.13 -16.72 0.80
N PHE A 244 6.94 -17.00 1.28
CA PHE A 244 5.75 -16.21 1.04
C PHE A 244 5.54 -15.28 2.22
N VAL A 245 5.33 -14.00 1.96
CA VAL A 245 5.10 -12.97 2.99
C VAL A 245 3.81 -12.23 2.64
N PHE A 246 2.75 -12.53 3.38
CA PHE A 246 1.53 -11.74 3.32
C PHE A 246 1.69 -10.59 4.31
N CYS A 247 1.82 -9.38 3.79
CA CYS A 247 2.17 -8.19 4.57
C CYS A 247 0.90 -7.53 5.14
N GLY A 248 0.89 -7.24 6.43
CA GLY A 248 -0.13 -6.36 7.00
C GLY A 248 0.30 -4.89 6.93
N SER A 249 -0.67 -3.99 7.07
CA SER A 249 -0.42 -2.54 7.18
C SER A 249 0.38 -1.93 6.04
N GLU A 250 0.23 -2.42 4.82
CA GLU A 250 0.80 -1.80 3.62
C GLU A 250 0.23 -0.41 3.41
N GLU A 251 -1.10 -0.29 3.53
CA GLU A 251 -1.89 0.93 3.32
C GLU A 251 -1.51 2.08 4.26
N ARG A 252 -0.81 1.78 5.33
CA ARG A 252 -0.24 2.76 6.26
C ARG A 252 1.21 3.08 5.99
N GLY A 253 1.74 2.68 4.84
CA GLY A 253 3.07 3.02 4.34
C GLY A 253 4.07 1.88 4.43
N LEU A 254 3.72 0.71 3.93
CA LEU A 254 4.58 -0.48 3.81
C LEU A 254 5.07 -0.97 5.17
N LEU A 255 4.22 -0.90 6.23
CA LEU A 255 4.71 -1.18 7.58
C LEU A 255 5.08 -2.65 7.76
N GLY A 256 4.29 -3.57 7.20
CA GLY A 256 4.54 -5.01 7.28
C GLY A 256 5.82 -5.42 6.58
N SER A 257 6.00 -5.04 5.33
CA SER A 257 7.23 -5.35 4.59
C SER A 257 8.46 -4.69 5.20
N LYS A 258 8.36 -3.46 5.72
CA LYS A 258 9.44 -2.82 6.49
C LYS A 258 9.76 -3.57 7.77
N ALA A 259 8.75 -4.04 8.50
CA ALA A 259 8.93 -4.83 9.71
C ALA A 259 9.61 -6.17 9.40
N TYR A 260 9.14 -6.86 8.36
CA TYR A 260 9.72 -8.11 7.89
C TYR A 260 11.20 -7.95 7.51
N VAL A 261 11.51 -7.00 6.65
CA VAL A 261 12.89 -6.73 6.19
C VAL A 261 13.81 -6.37 7.35
N LYS A 262 13.30 -5.66 8.35
CA LYS A 262 14.07 -5.32 9.57
C LYS A 262 14.29 -6.55 10.47
N ALA A 263 13.27 -7.37 10.67
CA ALA A 263 13.34 -8.55 11.52
C ALA A 263 14.26 -9.64 10.94
N HIS A 264 14.33 -9.73 9.61
CA HIS A 264 15.11 -10.74 8.88
C HIS A 264 16.35 -10.16 8.19
N GLU A 265 16.89 -9.02 8.66
CA GLU A 265 17.97 -8.29 8.00
C GLU A 265 19.21 -9.18 7.74
N GLU A 266 19.57 -10.04 8.69
CA GLU A 266 20.70 -10.98 8.56
C GLU A 266 20.44 -12.08 7.51
N GLU A 267 19.18 -12.42 7.27
CA GLU A 267 18.80 -13.46 6.30
C GLU A 267 18.61 -12.90 4.88
N LEU A 268 18.50 -11.58 4.72
CA LEU A 268 18.26 -10.97 3.40
C LEU A 268 19.37 -11.24 2.40
N GLU A 269 20.59 -11.53 2.85
CA GLU A 269 21.70 -11.94 1.97
C GLU A 269 21.39 -13.25 1.22
N LYS A 270 20.52 -14.10 1.76
CA LYS A 270 20.05 -15.33 1.14
C LYS A 270 18.85 -15.11 0.21
N SER A 271 18.25 -13.93 0.22
CA SER A 271 17.12 -13.58 -0.68
C SER A 271 17.66 -13.25 -2.07
N ALA A 272 17.42 -14.13 -3.04
CA ALA A 272 17.91 -13.94 -4.41
C ALA A 272 17.07 -12.93 -5.20
N LEU A 273 15.78 -12.86 -4.94
CA LEU A 273 14.78 -12.01 -5.63
C LEU A 273 13.55 -11.82 -4.74
N ASN A 274 12.94 -10.64 -4.78
CA ASN A 274 11.56 -10.43 -4.31
C ASN A 274 10.61 -10.32 -5.51
N ILE A 275 9.50 -11.04 -5.45
CA ILE A 275 8.39 -11.03 -6.42
C ILE A 275 7.16 -10.55 -5.67
N ASN A 276 6.73 -9.33 -5.92
CA ASN A 276 5.58 -8.73 -5.28
C ASN A 276 4.36 -8.76 -6.20
N LEU A 277 3.19 -9.10 -5.65
CA LEU A 277 1.92 -9.11 -6.36
C LEU A 277 1.00 -8.08 -5.73
N ASP A 278 0.56 -7.13 -6.54
CA ASP A 278 -0.25 -6.04 -6.04
C ASP A 278 -1.26 -5.60 -7.10
N MET A 279 -2.54 -5.95 -6.86
CA MET A 279 -3.66 -5.74 -7.77
C MET A 279 -3.57 -6.58 -9.06
N ILE A 280 -3.91 -7.86 -9.01
CA ILE A 280 -3.99 -8.74 -10.18
C ILE A 280 -5.42 -9.22 -10.44
N GLY A 281 -5.71 -9.86 -11.57
CA GLY A 281 -6.94 -10.61 -11.81
C GLY A 281 -8.21 -9.79 -12.08
N THR A 282 -8.17 -8.48 -12.28
CA THR A 282 -9.35 -7.70 -12.67
C THR A 282 -9.77 -7.95 -14.13
N TYR A 283 -11.07 -7.73 -14.45
CA TYR A 283 -11.63 -7.94 -15.81
C TYR A 283 -10.91 -7.14 -16.89
N MET A 284 -10.50 -5.92 -16.59
CA MET A 284 -9.82 -5.03 -17.51
C MET A 284 -8.57 -4.48 -16.85
N GLY A 285 -7.56 -4.24 -17.65
CA GLY A 285 -6.33 -3.66 -17.13
C GLY A 285 -5.10 -4.13 -17.90
N LYS A 286 -4.05 -3.35 -17.79
CA LYS A 286 -2.75 -3.62 -18.38
C LYS A 286 -1.90 -4.38 -17.36
N PHE A 287 -1.44 -5.58 -17.70
CA PHE A 287 -0.50 -6.29 -16.86
C PHE A 287 0.89 -5.65 -16.99
N ILE A 288 1.46 -5.28 -15.86
CA ILE A 288 2.73 -4.59 -15.77
C ILE A 288 3.72 -5.36 -14.89
N ALA A 289 5.01 -5.14 -15.14
CA ALA A 289 6.10 -5.52 -14.28
C ALA A 289 6.97 -4.28 -14.04
N CYS A 290 7.04 -3.82 -12.80
CA CYS A 290 7.92 -2.73 -12.38
C CYS A 290 9.14 -3.31 -11.65
N VAL A 291 10.32 -3.13 -12.23
CA VAL A 291 11.55 -3.82 -11.83
C VAL A 291 12.46 -2.87 -11.07
N SER A 292 12.61 -3.09 -9.77
CA SER A 292 13.59 -2.42 -8.90
C SER A 292 14.90 -3.24 -8.85
N ALA A 293 15.49 -3.46 -10.02
CA ALA A 293 16.71 -4.22 -10.23
C ALA A 293 17.35 -3.81 -11.58
N GLU A 294 18.37 -4.56 -12.01
CA GLU A 294 18.98 -4.34 -13.30
C GLU A 294 18.00 -4.53 -14.48
N ASN A 295 18.18 -3.78 -15.56
CA ASN A 295 17.27 -3.79 -16.73
C ASN A 295 17.18 -5.17 -17.43
N LYS A 296 18.16 -6.05 -17.25
CA LYS A 296 18.13 -7.42 -17.78
C LYS A 296 16.91 -8.20 -17.29
N LEU A 297 16.48 -7.98 -16.04
CA LEU A 297 15.27 -8.63 -15.52
C LEU A 297 14.00 -8.16 -16.27
N SER A 298 13.90 -6.86 -16.59
CA SER A 298 12.80 -6.32 -17.40
C SER A 298 12.77 -6.93 -18.80
N HIS A 299 13.95 -7.08 -19.44
CA HIS A 299 14.05 -7.75 -20.73
C HIS A 299 13.70 -9.23 -20.66
N TYR A 300 14.18 -9.95 -19.62
CA TYR A 300 13.85 -11.35 -19.43
C TYR A 300 12.33 -11.56 -19.29
N ILE A 301 11.64 -10.73 -18.51
CA ILE A 301 10.18 -10.78 -18.37
C ILE A 301 9.51 -10.58 -19.74
N SER A 302 9.97 -9.61 -20.52
CA SER A 302 9.42 -9.32 -21.86
C SER A 302 9.62 -10.49 -22.83
N TYR A 303 10.80 -11.12 -22.84
CA TYR A 303 11.06 -12.30 -23.67
C TYR A 303 10.23 -13.50 -23.27
N MET A 304 10.17 -13.81 -21.97
CA MET A 304 9.37 -14.91 -21.45
C MET A 304 7.88 -14.72 -21.77
N ALA A 305 7.38 -13.50 -21.61
CA ALA A 305 6.00 -13.16 -21.91
C ALA A 305 5.67 -13.35 -23.40
N ALA A 306 6.56 -12.92 -24.29
CA ALA A 306 6.42 -13.13 -25.74
C ALA A 306 6.47 -14.62 -26.11
N GLU A 307 7.32 -15.42 -25.46
CA GLU A 307 7.43 -16.86 -25.66
C GLU A 307 6.13 -17.61 -25.33
N VAL A 308 5.45 -17.21 -24.26
CA VAL A 308 4.21 -17.87 -23.81
C VAL A 308 2.93 -17.16 -24.27
N GLY A 309 3.06 -16.05 -25.02
CA GLY A 309 1.90 -15.31 -25.52
C GLY A 309 1.14 -14.53 -24.46
N PHE A 310 1.79 -14.15 -23.34
CA PHE A 310 1.17 -13.38 -22.27
C PHE A 310 1.53 -11.89 -22.39
N PRO A 311 0.53 -10.98 -22.49
CA PRO A 311 0.81 -9.56 -22.66
C PRO A 311 1.29 -8.92 -21.36
N VAL A 312 2.53 -8.42 -21.31
CA VAL A 312 3.09 -7.69 -20.17
C VAL A 312 3.80 -6.41 -20.65
N SER A 313 3.74 -5.36 -19.84
CA SER A 313 4.55 -4.17 -20.02
C SER A 313 5.56 -4.09 -18.88
N SER A 314 6.82 -4.40 -19.18
CA SER A 314 7.91 -4.38 -18.21
C SER A 314 8.75 -3.12 -18.32
N LYS A 315 9.13 -2.53 -17.19
CA LYS A 315 10.04 -1.38 -17.10
C LYS A 315 10.80 -1.40 -15.77
N THR A 316 11.95 -0.77 -15.72
CA THR A 316 12.66 -0.47 -14.49
C THR A 316 12.02 0.72 -13.75
N GLY A 317 12.06 0.71 -12.44
CA GLY A 317 11.53 1.78 -11.58
C GLY A 317 11.17 1.27 -10.19
N VAL A 318 10.73 2.17 -9.34
CA VAL A 318 10.16 1.87 -8.01
C VAL A 318 8.64 1.87 -8.12
N TYR A 319 8.02 0.78 -7.68
CA TYR A 319 6.57 0.68 -7.52
C TYR A 319 6.22 0.90 -6.04
N SER A 320 5.20 1.71 -5.78
CA SER A 320 4.77 2.01 -4.40
C SER A 320 4.05 0.81 -3.80
N SER A 321 4.81 -0.18 -3.38
CA SER A 321 4.30 -1.43 -2.81
C SER A 321 5.39 -2.17 -2.03
N ASP A 322 5.08 -3.33 -1.48
CA ASP A 322 5.93 -4.13 -0.58
C ASP A 322 7.28 -4.57 -1.15
N SER A 323 7.49 -4.49 -2.46
CA SER A 323 8.81 -4.70 -3.07
C SER A 323 9.84 -3.61 -2.70
N THR A 324 9.37 -2.41 -2.35
CA THR A 324 10.23 -1.25 -2.09
C THR A 324 11.20 -1.45 -0.91
N PRO A 325 10.76 -1.93 0.28
CA PRO A 325 11.67 -2.20 1.39
C PRO A 325 12.73 -3.28 1.08
N PHE A 326 12.39 -4.28 0.28
CA PHE A 326 13.36 -5.29 -0.16
C PHE A 326 14.43 -4.67 -1.08
N ALA A 327 14.00 -3.90 -2.08
CA ALA A 327 14.92 -3.20 -2.99
C ALA A 327 15.83 -2.23 -2.23
N ASP A 328 15.31 -1.53 -1.23
CA ASP A 328 16.06 -0.62 -0.37
C ASP A 328 17.19 -1.33 0.42
N LYS A 329 16.98 -2.59 0.77
CA LYS A 329 17.98 -3.45 1.43
C LYS A 329 18.85 -4.24 0.45
N GLY A 330 18.83 -3.92 -0.84
CA GLY A 330 19.68 -4.54 -1.85
C GLY A 330 19.20 -5.91 -2.33
N VAL A 331 17.94 -6.27 -2.07
CA VAL A 331 17.31 -7.44 -2.70
C VAL A 331 16.68 -7.00 -4.00
N PRO A 332 17.10 -7.53 -5.17
CA PRO A 332 16.44 -7.25 -6.44
C PRO A 332 14.96 -7.52 -6.33
N ALA A 333 14.11 -6.63 -6.85
CA ALA A 333 12.68 -6.77 -6.67
C ALA A 333 11.90 -6.49 -7.96
N VAL A 334 10.75 -7.13 -8.11
CA VAL A 334 9.79 -6.87 -9.17
C VAL A 334 8.37 -6.87 -8.60
N SER A 335 7.60 -5.83 -8.89
CA SER A 335 6.16 -5.81 -8.62
C SER A 335 5.38 -6.09 -9.89
N PHE A 336 4.47 -7.06 -9.82
CA PHE A 336 3.51 -7.37 -10.87
C PHE A 336 2.13 -6.87 -10.47
N ALA A 337 1.46 -6.23 -11.42
CA ALA A 337 0.10 -5.73 -11.24
C ALA A 337 -0.69 -5.77 -12.56
N ARG A 338 -2.01 -5.84 -12.48
CA ARG A 338 -2.94 -5.63 -13.62
C ARG A 338 -3.68 -4.33 -13.38
N ILE A 339 -3.12 -3.22 -13.82
CA ILE A 339 -3.63 -1.89 -13.54
C ILE A 339 -4.83 -1.58 -14.42
N ALA A 340 -5.99 -1.44 -13.79
CA ALA A 340 -7.24 -0.92 -14.37
C ALA A 340 -7.40 0.57 -14.05
N GLY A 341 -8.22 1.26 -14.84
CA GLY A 341 -8.62 2.63 -14.50
C GLY A 341 -9.57 2.65 -13.30
N GLY A 342 -9.46 3.66 -12.44
CA GLY A 342 -10.31 3.78 -11.24
C GLY A 342 -11.82 3.91 -11.51
N ASN A 343 -12.21 4.13 -12.77
CA ASN A 343 -13.60 4.07 -13.24
C ASN A 343 -14.07 2.64 -13.56
N VAL A 344 -13.18 1.66 -13.56
CA VAL A 344 -13.45 0.24 -13.88
C VAL A 344 -13.24 -0.62 -12.65
N ALA A 345 -12.12 -0.45 -11.95
CA ALA A 345 -11.81 -1.12 -10.71
C ALA A 345 -11.29 -0.06 -9.71
N PRO A 346 -12.18 0.63 -9.00
CA PRO A 346 -11.80 1.61 -8.00
C PRO A 346 -11.24 0.93 -6.76
N ILE A 347 -10.21 1.52 -6.18
CA ILE A 347 -9.55 1.08 -4.95
C ILE A 347 -9.79 2.08 -3.83
N HIS A 348 -9.45 1.72 -2.59
CA HIS A 348 -9.56 2.56 -1.39
C HIS A 348 -10.98 3.11 -1.14
N CYS A 349 -12.00 2.36 -1.54
CA CYS A 349 -13.41 2.74 -1.39
C CYS A 349 -14.31 1.51 -1.26
N ARG A 350 -15.57 1.72 -0.94
CA ARG A 350 -16.58 0.65 -0.78
C ARG A 350 -16.86 -0.18 -2.03
N TYR A 351 -16.36 0.23 -3.19
CA TYR A 351 -16.58 -0.45 -4.46
C TYR A 351 -15.43 -1.40 -4.84
N ASP A 352 -14.41 -1.50 -4.03
CA ASP A 352 -13.37 -2.53 -4.17
C ASP A 352 -13.89 -3.87 -3.64
N LEU A 353 -14.69 -4.51 -4.44
CA LEU A 353 -15.40 -5.75 -4.17
C LEU A 353 -15.05 -6.80 -5.21
N MET A 354 -15.47 -8.02 -4.97
CA MET A 354 -15.28 -9.14 -5.90
C MET A 354 -15.89 -8.88 -7.29
N ASP A 355 -16.85 -7.96 -7.41
CA ASP A 355 -17.51 -7.62 -8.68
C ASP A 355 -16.57 -7.07 -9.75
N VAL A 356 -15.41 -6.50 -9.35
CA VAL A 356 -14.39 -6.02 -10.28
C VAL A 356 -13.37 -7.09 -10.68
N MET A 357 -13.47 -8.31 -10.09
CA MET A 357 -12.54 -9.40 -10.28
C MET A 357 -13.01 -10.40 -11.32
N SER A 358 -12.09 -10.92 -12.13
CA SER A 358 -12.29 -12.04 -13.05
C SER A 358 -11.48 -13.24 -12.59
N MET A 359 -12.15 -14.31 -12.18
CA MET A 359 -11.46 -15.54 -11.78
C MET A 359 -10.64 -16.13 -12.93
N GLU A 360 -11.17 -16.08 -14.15
CA GLU A 360 -10.44 -16.55 -15.34
C GLU A 360 -9.16 -15.73 -15.61
N GLN A 361 -9.23 -14.38 -15.42
CA GLN A 361 -8.06 -13.54 -15.61
C GLN A 361 -7.06 -13.72 -14.46
N LEU A 362 -7.55 -13.90 -13.24
CA LEU A 362 -6.71 -14.18 -12.07
C LEU A 362 -5.94 -15.49 -12.24
N GLU A 363 -6.60 -16.54 -12.72
CA GLU A 363 -5.95 -17.83 -13.04
C GLU A 363 -4.84 -17.66 -14.10
N LYS A 364 -5.09 -16.90 -15.18
CA LYS A 364 -4.10 -16.62 -16.21
C LYS A 364 -2.90 -15.84 -15.67
N ASP A 365 -3.16 -14.85 -14.81
CA ASP A 365 -2.10 -14.07 -14.15
C ASP A 365 -1.26 -14.98 -13.24
N ILE A 366 -1.92 -15.84 -12.44
CA ILE A 366 -1.24 -16.84 -11.58
C ILE A 366 -0.42 -17.84 -12.40
N GLU A 367 -0.92 -18.31 -13.54
CA GLU A 367 -0.16 -19.23 -14.41
C GLU A 367 1.13 -18.60 -14.91
N PHE A 368 1.08 -17.37 -15.40
CA PHE A 368 2.26 -16.64 -15.83
C PHE A 368 3.24 -16.42 -14.69
N LEU A 369 2.74 -15.96 -13.52
CA LEU A 369 3.54 -15.71 -12.33
C LEU A 369 4.16 -16.99 -11.74
N THR A 370 3.42 -18.10 -11.79
CA THR A 370 3.94 -19.42 -11.40
C THR A 370 5.10 -19.84 -12.29
N LEU A 371 4.94 -19.73 -13.62
CA LEU A 371 6.01 -20.06 -14.56
C LEU A 371 7.24 -19.17 -14.34
N PHE A 372 7.05 -17.87 -14.12
CA PHE A 372 8.13 -16.94 -13.79
C PHE A 372 8.85 -17.37 -12.51
N THR A 373 8.12 -17.62 -11.44
CA THR A 373 8.67 -18.05 -10.15
C THR A 373 9.39 -19.38 -10.27
N GLU A 374 8.82 -20.38 -10.93
CA GLU A 374 9.40 -21.71 -11.12
C GLU A 374 10.74 -21.65 -11.88
N ARG A 375 10.83 -20.81 -12.92
CA ARG A 375 12.08 -20.62 -13.68
C ARG A 375 13.19 -20.04 -12.82
N PHE A 376 12.90 -19.08 -11.94
CA PHE A 376 13.87 -18.53 -11.00
C PHE A 376 14.20 -19.52 -9.89
N ALA A 377 13.21 -20.19 -9.32
CA ALA A 377 13.40 -21.17 -8.25
C ALA A 377 14.21 -22.40 -8.71
N ASN A 378 14.18 -22.74 -9.99
CA ASN A 378 14.95 -23.84 -10.58
C ASN A 378 16.25 -23.39 -11.28
N ALA A 379 16.56 -22.10 -11.27
CA ALA A 379 17.82 -21.64 -11.86
C ALA A 379 19.03 -22.27 -11.18
N VAL A 380 20.05 -22.66 -11.98
CA VAL A 380 21.34 -23.14 -11.44
C VAL A 380 22.04 -22.02 -10.66
N VAL A 381 21.93 -20.79 -11.14
CA VAL A 381 22.36 -19.55 -10.48
C VAL A 381 21.30 -18.51 -10.77
N CYS A 382 20.84 -17.76 -9.77
CA CYS A 382 19.89 -16.67 -10.00
C CYS A 382 20.49 -15.69 -11.03
N PRO A 383 19.80 -15.46 -12.16
CA PRO A 383 20.36 -14.65 -13.26
C PRO A 383 20.30 -13.13 -12.98
N VAL A 384 19.77 -12.72 -11.84
CA VAL A 384 19.62 -11.29 -11.44
C VAL A 384 20.73 -10.94 -10.46
N SER A 385 21.44 -9.85 -10.73
CA SER A 385 22.43 -9.29 -9.83
C SER A 385 21.77 -8.68 -8.59
N ARG A 386 22.39 -8.83 -7.43
CA ARG A 386 21.97 -8.14 -6.20
C ARG A 386 22.34 -6.65 -6.18
N GLU A 387 23.04 -6.18 -7.21
CA GLU A 387 23.39 -4.77 -7.32
C GLU A 387 22.16 -3.97 -7.79
N ILE A 388 21.66 -3.10 -6.92
CA ILE A 388 20.59 -2.16 -7.27
C ILE A 388 21.21 -0.99 -8.06
N PRO A 389 20.75 -0.69 -9.28
CA PRO A 389 21.26 0.40 -10.11
C PRO A 389 21.11 1.77 -9.42
N GLU A 390 22.02 2.70 -9.72
CA GLU A 390 22.07 4.02 -9.07
C GLU A 390 20.82 4.89 -9.37
N ASP A 391 20.24 4.75 -10.55
CA ASP A 391 18.98 5.43 -10.89
C ASP A 391 17.78 4.89 -10.07
N ILE A 392 17.77 3.61 -9.74
CA ILE A 392 16.79 2.98 -8.86
C ILE A 392 17.04 3.42 -7.41
N LYS A 393 18.30 3.43 -6.94
CA LYS A 393 18.64 3.95 -5.59
C LYS A 393 18.17 5.41 -5.42
N LYS A 394 18.36 6.25 -6.44
CA LYS A 394 17.84 7.63 -6.42
C LYS A 394 16.32 7.66 -6.27
N GLN A 395 15.59 6.84 -7.03
CA GLN A 395 14.12 6.74 -6.92
C GLN A 395 13.68 6.21 -5.54
N LEU A 396 14.41 5.24 -4.97
CA LEU A 396 14.16 4.75 -3.61
C LEU A 396 14.37 5.85 -2.56
N ASP A 397 15.44 6.63 -2.66
CA ASP A 397 15.70 7.77 -1.78
C ASP A 397 14.57 8.82 -1.85
N GLU A 398 14.06 9.09 -3.05
CA GLU A 398 12.93 10.00 -3.26
C GLU A 398 11.63 9.45 -2.66
N TYR A 399 11.34 8.17 -2.90
CA TYR A 399 10.14 7.49 -2.40
C TYR A 399 10.14 7.37 -0.86
N LEU A 400 11.30 7.05 -0.27
CA LEU A 400 11.47 6.88 1.18
C LEU A 400 11.75 8.21 1.91
N PHE A 401 11.56 9.33 1.24
CA PHE A 401 11.71 10.69 1.78
C PHE A 401 13.12 11.05 2.28
N ARG A 402 14.15 10.35 1.81
CA ARG A 402 15.57 10.69 2.11
C ARG A 402 16.05 11.87 1.29
N LYS A 403 15.52 12.01 0.08
CA LYS A 403 15.79 13.14 -0.82
C LYS A 403 14.48 13.71 -1.37
N ARG A 404 14.45 15.04 -1.52
CA ARG A 404 13.34 15.71 -2.20
C ARG A 404 13.46 15.43 -3.70
N LYS A 405 12.35 15.08 -4.34
CA LYS A 405 12.31 14.96 -5.79
C LYS A 405 12.67 16.29 -6.44
N GLU A 406 13.62 16.28 -7.38
CA GLU A 406 13.95 17.45 -8.16
C GLU A 406 12.75 17.83 -9.03
N GLN A 407 12.29 19.10 -8.91
CA GLN A 407 11.14 19.64 -9.67
C GLN A 407 11.56 20.04 -11.06
#